data_9f10be7fd3d63f19957a18e3159463f6
#
_entry.id   9f10be7fd3d63f19957a18e3159463f6
#
_cell.length_a   1.000
_cell.length_b   1.000
_cell.length_c   1.000
_cell.angle_alpha   90.00
_cell.angle_beta   90.00
_cell.angle_gamma   90.00
#
_symmetry.space_group_name_H-M   'P 1'
#
loop_
_entity.id
_entity.type
_entity.pdbx_description
1 polymer ?
#
loop_
_entity_poly.entity_id
_entity_poly.type
_entity_poly.pdbx_seq_one_letter_code
_entity_poly.pdbx_strand_id
1 'polypeptide(L)'
;DFGGEGGIHGKPETLYAEMGGQKISLAGIWNYHIGLTLDELPSAPMSPEGSSYLSVLYNGMVHPFTIFPVKGVIWYQGEANVGRARQYSLLFQSLIADWRKQWKQELPFYFVQLANYLRSQEIQPDSKWAALREAQSDALSMEGTGMVSAIDLGVAHDIHPKNKQEVGRRLALLSLANTYQRGTYDVPAFQEYRISGNKLILSFDCEVKTATGEPKGFIIAGPDQVFYQATATIQGKEVILESPEVEIPIAARYGWADNPECNLYGTAGLPVAPFRTDK
;
A
#
# COMPACT_ATOMS: atom_id res chain seq x y z
N ASP A 1 -15.28 -6.56 11.10
CA ASP A 1 -15.20 -7.90 11.66
C ASP A 1 -16.40 -8.72 11.19
N PHE A 2 -16.17 -9.80 10.44
CA PHE A 2 -17.23 -10.64 9.89
C PHE A 2 -17.59 -11.82 10.85
N GLY A 3 -17.66 -11.53 12.14
CA GLY A 3 -18.05 -12.51 13.14
C GLY A 3 -16.85 -13.33 13.65
N GLY A 4 -16.32 -12.92 14.71
CA GLY A 4 -15.31 -13.58 15.51
C GLY A 4 -15.37 -13.05 16.94
N GLU A 5 -14.75 -13.72 17.85
CA GLU A 5 -14.58 -13.18 19.19
C GLU A 5 -13.70 -11.94 19.12
N GLY A 6 -14.24 -10.78 19.47
CA GLY A 6 -13.49 -9.56 19.58
C GLY A 6 -12.53 -9.59 20.77
N GLY A 7 -11.60 -8.65 20.84
CA GLY A 7 -10.71 -8.49 21.99
C GLY A 7 -9.23 -8.67 21.67
N ILE A 8 -8.43 -8.68 22.71
CA ILE A 8 -6.98 -8.88 22.63
C ILE A 8 -6.71 -10.37 22.89
N HIS A 9 -6.18 -11.06 21.88
CA HIS A 9 -5.87 -12.48 21.97
C HIS A 9 -4.36 -12.72 21.97
N GLY A 10 -3.90 -13.65 22.74
CA GLY A 10 -2.50 -14.05 22.83
C GLY A 10 -2.19 -14.79 24.12
N LYS A 11 -1.00 -15.38 24.18
CA LYS A 11 -0.53 -15.94 25.43
C LYS A 11 -0.17 -14.81 26.39
N PRO A 12 -0.40 -14.97 27.71
CA PRO A 12 -0.14 -13.92 28.71
C PRO A 12 1.24 -13.27 28.59
N GLU A 13 2.26 -14.07 28.31
CA GLU A 13 3.64 -13.64 28.17
C GLU A 13 3.92 -12.76 26.92
N THR A 14 3.01 -12.78 25.94
CA THR A 14 3.10 -11.98 24.72
C THR A 14 2.31 -10.67 24.79
N LEU A 15 1.53 -10.49 25.86
CA LEU A 15 0.70 -9.31 26.07
C LEU A 15 1.43 -8.32 26.99
N TYR A 16 2.21 -7.41 26.39
CA TYR A 16 2.95 -6.39 27.17
C TYR A 16 3.07 -5.10 26.36
N ALA A 17 3.24 -4.00 27.10
CA ALA A 17 3.72 -2.72 26.57
C ALA A 17 5.18 -2.56 26.94
N GLU A 18 5.99 -2.00 26.05
CA GLU A 18 7.39 -1.69 26.33
C GLU A 18 7.59 -0.16 26.24
N MET A 19 8.11 0.40 27.34
CA MET A 19 8.38 1.83 27.42
C MET A 19 9.69 2.05 28.20
N GLY A 20 10.63 2.76 27.60
CA GLY A 20 11.93 3.04 28.24
C GLY A 20 12.75 1.78 28.56
N GLY A 21 12.61 0.71 27.79
CA GLY A 21 13.31 -0.57 28.02
C GLY A 21 12.68 -1.45 29.13
N GLN A 22 11.57 -1.02 29.70
CA GLN A 22 10.81 -1.80 30.67
C GLN A 22 9.57 -2.43 29.99
N LYS A 23 9.36 -3.72 30.25
CA LYS A 23 8.15 -4.46 29.84
C LYS A 23 7.11 -4.43 30.95
N ILE A 24 5.95 -3.93 30.61
CA ILE A 24 4.78 -3.88 31.50
C ILE A 24 3.81 -4.93 31.00
N SER A 25 3.51 -5.97 31.79
CA SER A 25 2.53 -6.98 31.39
C SER A 25 1.14 -6.36 31.28
N LEU A 26 0.47 -6.66 30.16
CA LEU A 26 -0.92 -6.31 29.91
C LEU A 26 -1.84 -7.52 30.13
N ALA A 27 -1.30 -8.67 30.49
CA ALA A 27 -2.12 -9.84 30.84
C ALA A 27 -2.69 -9.67 32.26
N GLY A 28 -3.96 -10.02 32.44
CA GLY A 28 -4.62 -9.95 33.72
C GLY A 28 -6.08 -9.50 33.64
N ILE A 29 -6.60 -9.03 34.76
CA ILE A 29 -7.97 -8.53 34.84
C ILE A 29 -8.02 -7.09 34.36
N TRP A 30 -8.86 -6.83 33.36
CA TRP A 30 -9.14 -5.50 32.84
C TRP A 30 -10.51 -5.03 33.33
N ASN A 31 -10.60 -3.80 33.74
CA ASN A 31 -11.87 -3.16 33.96
C ASN A 31 -12.37 -2.61 32.62
N TYR A 32 -13.61 -2.94 32.30
CA TYR A 32 -14.30 -2.32 31.16
C TYR A 32 -15.55 -1.63 31.64
N HIS A 33 -15.95 -0.62 30.93
CA HIS A 33 -17.21 0.10 31.14
C HIS A 33 -18.05 0.01 29.87
N ILE A 34 -19.27 -0.45 30.01
CA ILE A 34 -20.24 -0.43 28.93
C ILE A 34 -20.77 0.99 28.85
N GLY A 35 -20.33 1.74 27.84
CA GLY A 35 -20.75 3.13 27.62
C GLY A 35 -22.21 3.23 27.16
N LEU A 36 -22.65 2.27 26.34
CA LEU A 36 -23.99 2.20 25.80
C LEU A 36 -24.29 0.77 25.36
N THR A 37 -25.50 0.27 25.64
CA THR A 37 -25.99 -1.00 25.09
C THR A 37 -26.91 -0.73 23.89
N LEU A 38 -26.99 -1.68 22.96
CA LEU A 38 -27.87 -1.55 21.79
C LEU A 38 -29.35 -1.44 22.21
N ASP A 39 -29.72 -2.03 23.33
CA ASP A 39 -31.09 -2.00 23.88
C ASP A 39 -31.49 -0.64 24.43
N GLU A 40 -30.50 0.21 24.76
CA GLU A 40 -30.72 1.57 25.25
C GLU A 40 -30.83 2.61 24.13
N LEU A 41 -30.55 2.19 22.90
CA LEU A 41 -30.68 3.05 21.73
C LEU A 41 -32.10 3.02 21.17
N PRO A 42 -32.63 4.18 20.74
CA PRO A 42 -33.82 4.16 19.90
C PRO A 42 -33.55 3.27 18.68
N SER A 43 -34.54 2.48 18.28
CA SER A 43 -34.42 1.67 17.06
C SER A 43 -33.91 2.53 15.91
N ALA A 44 -32.78 2.13 15.34
CA ALA A 44 -32.23 2.83 14.18
C ALA A 44 -33.29 2.85 13.07
N PRO A 45 -33.49 3.99 12.39
CA PRO A 45 -34.37 4.01 11.24
C PRO A 45 -33.90 2.95 10.25
N MET A 46 -34.81 2.10 9.80
CA MET A 46 -34.51 1.04 8.85
C MET A 46 -33.92 1.65 7.57
N SER A 47 -32.65 1.47 7.37
CA SER A 47 -32.03 1.77 6.09
C SER A 47 -32.26 0.57 5.16
N PRO A 48 -32.86 0.77 3.98
CA PRO A 48 -33.12 -0.34 3.07
C PRO A 48 -31.85 -1.00 2.52
N GLU A 49 -30.70 -0.36 2.65
CA GLU A 49 -29.42 -0.77 2.06
C GLU A 49 -28.29 -1.00 3.09
N GLY A 50 -28.57 -0.92 4.38
CA GLY A 50 -27.62 -1.19 5.47
C GLY A 50 -26.36 -0.34 5.39
N SER A 51 -25.20 -0.97 5.56
CA SER A 51 -23.89 -0.29 5.53
C SER A 51 -23.50 0.32 4.17
N SER A 52 -24.21 -0.04 3.10
CA SER A 52 -24.00 0.51 1.75
C SER A 52 -24.76 1.83 1.51
N TYR A 53 -25.60 2.25 2.47
CA TYR A 53 -26.29 3.52 2.37
C TYR A 53 -25.33 4.71 2.52
N LEU A 54 -25.62 5.80 1.80
CA LEU A 54 -24.75 6.96 1.74
C LEU A 54 -24.51 7.55 3.16
N SER A 55 -23.25 7.81 3.48
CA SER A 55 -22.76 8.41 4.71
C SER A 55 -23.01 7.64 6.02
N VAL A 56 -23.64 6.47 5.99
CA VAL A 56 -23.95 5.71 7.23
C VAL A 56 -22.68 5.32 7.97
N LEU A 57 -21.69 4.76 7.26
CA LEU A 57 -20.42 4.37 7.87
C LEU A 57 -19.67 5.59 8.41
N TYR A 58 -19.66 6.69 7.68
CA TYR A 58 -19.06 7.94 8.15
C TYR A 58 -19.76 8.44 9.40
N ASN A 59 -21.08 8.59 9.37
CA ASN A 59 -21.86 9.14 10.50
C ASN A 59 -21.76 8.27 11.76
N GLY A 60 -21.77 6.96 11.60
CA GLY A 60 -21.74 6.03 12.73
C GLY A 60 -20.34 5.70 13.25
N MET A 61 -19.33 5.68 12.37
CA MET A 61 -18.03 5.11 12.70
C MET A 61 -16.85 6.09 12.57
N VAL A 62 -16.98 7.21 11.87
CA VAL A 62 -15.90 8.18 11.69
C VAL A 62 -16.22 9.49 12.42
N HIS A 63 -17.38 10.06 12.14
CA HIS A 63 -17.77 11.35 12.68
C HIS A 63 -17.65 11.46 14.22
N PRO A 64 -18.06 10.47 15.03
CA PRO A 64 -17.91 10.54 16.48
C PRO A 64 -16.46 10.67 16.96
N PHE A 65 -15.48 10.23 16.15
CA PHE A 65 -14.07 10.29 16.48
C PHE A 65 -13.37 11.57 16.04
N THR A 66 -14.02 12.43 15.27
CA THR A 66 -13.40 13.67 14.78
C THR A 66 -13.06 14.67 15.88
N ILE A 67 -13.60 14.49 17.08
CA ILE A 67 -13.25 15.26 18.28
C ILE A 67 -11.94 14.80 18.95
N PHE A 68 -11.44 13.58 18.62
CA PHE A 68 -10.19 13.08 19.18
C PHE A 68 -9.01 13.69 18.44
N PRO A 69 -8.01 14.22 19.18
CA PRO A 69 -6.77 14.65 18.56
C PRO A 69 -5.98 13.45 18.07
N VAL A 70 -5.72 13.39 16.78
CA VAL A 70 -4.87 12.36 16.17
C VAL A 70 -3.64 13.00 15.53
N LYS A 71 -2.53 12.26 15.48
CA LYS A 71 -1.28 12.76 14.90
C LYS A 71 -1.21 12.51 13.39
N GLY A 72 -2.01 11.63 12.87
CA GLY A 72 -2.08 11.24 11.47
C GLY A 72 -2.96 10.02 11.27
N VAL A 73 -3.05 9.55 10.05
CA VAL A 73 -3.84 8.38 9.65
C VAL A 73 -2.93 7.34 9.04
N ILE A 74 -3.15 6.07 9.38
CA ILE A 74 -2.63 4.92 8.65
C ILE A 74 -3.79 4.17 8.01
N TRP A 75 -3.70 3.89 6.70
CA TRP A 75 -4.79 3.35 5.91
C TRP A 75 -4.38 2.09 5.15
N TYR A 76 -5.15 1.03 5.26
CA TYR A 76 -4.95 -0.21 4.51
C TYR A 76 -6.29 -0.73 4.00
N GLN A 77 -6.59 -0.47 2.74
CA GLN A 77 -7.83 -0.85 2.07
C GLN A 77 -7.65 -0.68 0.55
N GLY A 78 -8.43 -1.38 -0.26
CA GLY A 78 -8.47 -1.20 -1.72
C GLY A 78 -9.01 -2.43 -2.45
N GLU A 79 -8.97 -3.60 -1.87
CA GLU A 79 -9.26 -4.89 -2.51
C GLU A 79 -10.67 -4.94 -3.13
N ALA A 80 -11.66 -4.44 -2.43
CA ALA A 80 -13.04 -4.36 -2.93
C ALA A 80 -13.22 -3.38 -4.10
N ASN A 81 -12.23 -2.56 -4.38
CA ASN A 81 -12.24 -1.57 -5.45
C ASN A 81 -11.48 -2.03 -6.72
N VAL A 82 -10.86 -3.22 -6.68
CA VAL A 82 -10.24 -3.84 -7.86
C VAL A 82 -11.26 -3.94 -8.99
N GLY A 83 -10.90 -3.45 -10.17
CA GLY A 83 -11.79 -3.30 -11.31
C GLY A 83 -12.46 -1.92 -11.45
N ARG A 84 -12.27 -1.02 -10.44
CA ARG A 84 -12.74 0.37 -10.45
C ARG A 84 -11.62 1.36 -10.11
N ALA A 85 -10.40 1.11 -10.60
CA ALA A 85 -9.19 1.86 -10.25
C ALA A 85 -9.34 3.37 -10.47
N ARG A 86 -9.86 3.80 -11.63
CA ARG A 86 -10.07 5.23 -11.93
C ARG A 86 -11.02 5.91 -10.92
N GLN A 87 -12.09 5.21 -10.53
CA GLN A 87 -13.01 5.72 -9.50
C GLN A 87 -12.31 5.79 -8.14
N TYR A 88 -11.53 4.76 -7.81
CA TYR A 88 -10.80 4.69 -6.55
C TYR A 88 -9.80 5.84 -6.39
N SER A 89 -9.04 6.17 -7.43
CA SER A 89 -8.09 7.29 -7.41
C SER A 89 -8.77 8.59 -6.95
N LEU A 90 -9.95 8.91 -7.52
CA LEU A 90 -10.70 10.11 -7.14
C LEU A 90 -11.28 10.02 -5.73
N LEU A 91 -11.88 8.87 -5.38
CA LEU A 91 -12.51 8.66 -4.09
C LEU A 91 -11.51 8.66 -2.94
N PHE A 92 -10.31 8.07 -3.16
CA PHE A 92 -9.30 8.01 -2.12
C PHE A 92 -8.72 9.40 -1.82
N GLN A 93 -8.42 10.18 -2.83
CA GLN A 93 -7.99 11.57 -2.65
C GLN A 93 -9.09 12.42 -1.98
N SER A 94 -10.35 12.22 -2.38
CA SER A 94 -11.48 12.89 -1.76
C SER A 94 -11.65 12.51 -0.28
N LEU A 95 -11.46 11.24 0.08
CA LEU A 95 -11.50 10.77 1.47
C LEU A 95 -10.41 11.44 2.31
N ILE A 96 -9.17 11.51 1.80
CA ILE A 96 -8.07 12.19 2.50
C ILE A 96 -8.40 13.65 2.74
N ALA A 97 -8.87 14.35 1.71
CA ALA A 97 -9.24 15.77 1.81
C ALA A 97 -10.41 15.98 2.79
N ASP A 98 -11.43 15.12 2.74
CA ASP A 98 -12.58 15.22 3.66
C ASP A 98 -12.17 14.97 5.11
N TRP A 99 -11.37 13.95 5.39
CA TRP A 99 -10.92 13.67 6.75
C TRP A 99 -10.09 14.85 7.31
N ARG A 100 -9.18 15.41 6.54
CA ARG A 100 -8.43 16.63 6.93
C ARG A 100 -9.37 17.78 7.28
N LYS A 101 -10.39 18.00 6.46
CA LYS A 101 -11.44 19.01 6.71
C LYS A 101 -12.21 18.73 8.00
N GLN A 102 -12.59 17.48 8.25
CA GLN A 102 -13.36 17.11 9.46
C GLN A 102 -12.54 17.24 10.74
N TRP A 103 -11.27 16.87 10.73
CA TRP A 103 -10.36 17.08 11.85
C TRP A 103 -9.83 18.52 11.93
N LYS A 104 -10.09 19.35 10.92
CA LYS A 104 -9.56 20.73 10.81
C LYS A 104 -8.04 20.78 10.96
N GLN A 105 -7.35 19.82 10.40
CA GLN A 105 -5.92 19.63 10.52
C GLN A 105 -5.36 18.99 9.23
N GLU A 106 -4.19 19.45 8.77
CA GLU A 106 -3.44 18.81 7.70
C GLU A 106 -2.79 17.52 8.21
N LEU A 107 -3.63 16.51 8.38
CA LEU A 107 -3.21 15.21 8.88
C LEU A 107 -2.25 14.52 7.91
N PRO A 108 -1.06 14.09 8.35
CA PRO A 108 -0.29 13.11 7.62
C PRO A 108 -1.14 11.86 7.35
N PHE A 109 -1.14 11.40 6.10
CA PHE A 109 -1.95 10.26 5.68
C PHE A 109 -1.05 9.21 5.02
N TYR A 110 -0.76 8.12 5.73
CA TYR A 110 0.10 7.06 5.25
C TYR A 110 -0.71 5.82 4.91
N PHE A 111 -0.44 5.24 3.75
CA PHE A 111 -1.25 4.15 3.27
C PHE A 111 -0.43 2.99 2.71
N VAL A 112 -1.07 1.82 2.69
CA VAL A 112 -0.49 0.60 2.18
C VAL A 112 -0.96 0.38 0.75
N GLN A 113 -0.02 0.32 -0.19
CA GLN A 113 -0.28 -0.16 -1.53
C GLN A 113 -0.50 -1.68 -1.48
N LEU A 114 -1.54 -2.16 -2.16
CA LEU A 114 -2.00 -3.54 -2.08
C LEU A 114 -0.91 -4.58 -2.37
N ALA A 115 -0.95 -5.64 -1.59
CA ALA A 115 -0.12 -6.82 -1.76
C ALA A 115 -0.40 -7.54 -3.10
N ASN A 116 0.52 -8.41 -3.48
CA ASN A 116 0.34 -9.37 -4.56
C ASN A 116 -0.72 -10.42 -4.18
N TYR A 117 -1.55 -10.82 -5.13
CA TYR A 117 -2.66 -11.75 -4.92
C TYR A 117 -3.04 -12.47 -6.22
N LEU A 118 -3.68 -13.62 -6.13
CA LEU A 118 -4.06 -14.51 -7.22
C LEU A 118 -2.86 -15.30 -7.79
N ARG A 119 -3.14 -16.06 -8.87
CA ARG A 119 -2.10 -16.84 -9.53
C ARG A 119 -1.08 -15.92 -10.21
N SER A 120 0.20 -16.24 -10.06
CA SER A 120 1.25 -15.54 -10.78
C SER A 120 1.12 -15.75 -12.30
N GLN A 121 1.34 -14.67 -13.04
CA GLN A 121 1.45 -14.66 -14.50
C GLN A 121 2.67 -13.82 -14.86
N GLU A 122 3.47 -14.32 -15.82
CA GLU A 122 4.69 -13.63 -16.23
C GLU A 122 4.39 -12.32 -16.95
N ILE A 123 3.34 -12.29 -17.76
CA ILE A 123 2.91 -11.11 -18.51
C ILE A 123 1.40 -10.95 -18.33
N GLN A 124 0.97 -9.84 -17.74
CA GLN A 124 -0.45 -9.53 -17.50
C GLN A 124 -0.69 -8.03 -17.67
N PRO A 125 -0.66 -7.50 -18.92
CA PRO A 125 -0.78 -6.06 -19.16
C PRO A 125 -2.11 -5.46 -18.70
N ASP A 126 -3.19 -6.24 -18.65
CA ASP A 126 -4.53 -5.82 -18.25
C ASP A 126 -4.87 -6.11 -16.78
N SER A 127 -3.86 -6.23 -15.92
CA SER A 127 -4.04 -6.48 -14.50
C SER A 127 -4.85 -5.38 -13.81
N LYS A 128 -5.99 -5.76 -13.24
CA LYS A 128 -6.83 -4.87 -12.46
C LYS A 128 -6.21 -4.53 -11.09
N TRP A 129 -5.42 -5.45 -10.52
CA TRP A 129 -4.68 -5.21 -9.29
C TRP A 129 -3.55 -4.21 -9.49
N ALA A 130 -2.82 -4.32 -10.60
CA ALA A 130 -1.78 -3.35 -10.95
C ALA A 130 -2.38 -1.96 -11.18
N ALA A 131 -3.49 -1.87 -11.91
CA ALA A 131 -4.19 -0.61 -12.11
C ALA A 131 -4.69 0.01 -10.79
N LEU A 132 -5.15 -0.81 -9.82
CA LEU A 132 -5.54 -0.28 -8.52
C LEU A 132 -4.34 0.17 -7.69
N ARG A 133 -3.21 -0.54 -7.72
CA ARG A 133 -1.97 -0.09 -7.06
C ARG A 133 -1.50 1.25 -7.62
N GLU A 134 -1.61 1.45 -8.94
CA GLU A 134 -1.33 2.75 -9.56
C GLU A 134 -2.28 3.83 -9.05
N ALA A 135 -3.59 3.55 -9.00
CA ALA A 135 -4.59 4.47 -8.48
C ALA A 135 -4.36 4.84 -6.99
N GLN A 136 -3.82 3.91 -6.19
CA GLN A 136 -3.37 4.23 -4.84
C GLN A 136 -2.19 5.21 -4.86
N SER A 137 -1.22 5.00 -5.76
CA SER A 137 -0.05 5.86 -5.89
C SER A 137 -0.40 7.30 -6.31
N ASP A 138 -1.52 7.52 -7.00
CA ASP A 138 -1.98 8.86 -7.39
C ASP A 138 -2.18 9.79 -6.18
N ALA A 139 -2.49 9.22 -5.01
CA ALA A 139 -2.63 10.00 -3.78
C ALA A 139 -1.31 10.60 -3.27
N LEU A 140 -0.16 10.14 -3.76
CA LEU A 140 1.15 10.75 -3.44
C LEU A 140 1.31 12.16 -4.00
N SER A 141 0.46 12.58 -4.93
CA SER A 141 0.39 13.98 -5.40
C SER A 141 -0.12 14.95 -4.33
N MET A 142 -0.75 14.45 -3.27
CA MET A 142 -1.25 15.26 -2.17
C MET A 142 -0.16 15.45 -1.11
N GLU A 143 0.08 16.69 -0.70
CA GLU A 143 1.06 17.00 0.37
C GLU A 143 0.74 16.24 1.66
N GLY A 144 1.77 15.82 2.39
CA GLY A 144 1.62 15.12 3.67
C GLY A 144 1.09 13.68 3.54
N THR A 145 1.08 13.12 2.33
CA THR A 145 0.81 11.69 2.14
C THR A 145 2.10 10.88 2.04
N GLY A 146 1.97 9.57 2.21
CA GLY A 146 3.08 8.64 2.02
C GLY A 146 2.57 7.21 1.86
N MET A 147 3.34 6.40 1.14
CA MET A 147 2.94 5.05 0.76
C MET A 147 3.99 4.02 1.18
N VAL A 148 3.55 2.90 1.68
CA VAL A 148 4.36 1.69 1.84
C VAL A 148 3.83 0.62 0.90
N SER A 149 4.70 -0.05 0.16
CA SER A 149 4.28 -1.15 -0.70
C SER A 149 4.24 -2.46 0.09
N ALA A 150 3.21 -3.27 -0.15
CA ALA A 150 3.09 -4.63 0.35
C ALA A 150 3.23 -5.67 -0.77
N ILE A 151 3.82 -5.31 -1.91
CA ILE A 151 3.89 -6.11 -3.13
C ILE A 151 4.55 -7.48 -2.94
N ASP A 152 5.39 -7.62 -1.93
CA ASP A 152 6.16 -8.82 -1.57
C ASP A 152 5.60 -9.58 -0.37
N LEU A 153 4.45 -9.17 0.17
CA LEU A 153 3.89 -9.72 1.42
C LEU A 153 2.62 -10.54 1.21
N GLY A 154 2.12 -10.60 -0.02
CA GLY A 154 0.87 -11.29 -0.33
C GLY A 154 1.01 -12.80 -0.42
N VAL A 155 -0.13 -13.46 -0.52
CA VAL A 155 -0.26 -14.90 -0.70
C VAL A 155 -1.25 -15.17 -1.83
N ALA A 156 -0.86 -15.99 -2.80
CA ALA A 156 -1.62 -16.21 -4.04
C ALA A 156 -3.09 -16.64 -3.83
N HIS A 157 -3.37 -17.38 -2.78
CA HIS A 157 -4.69 -17.97 -2.48
C HIS A 157 -5.38 -17.34 -1.26
N ASP A 158 -4.79 -16.32 -0.65
CA ASP A 158 -5.36 -15.63 0.50
C ASP A 158 -5.24 -14.11 0.31
N ILE A 159 -6.39 -13.44 0.15
CA ILE A 159 -6.46 -11.99 -0.03
C ILE A 159 -6.00 -11.22 1.22
N HIS A 160 -5.90 -11.89 2.37
CA HIS A 160 -5.49 -11.32 3.65
C HIS A 160 -4.05 -11.70 3.98
N PRO A 161 -3.05 -10.91 3.58
CA PRO A 161 -1.64 -11.21 3.88
C PRO A 161 -1.42 -11.38 5.39
N LYS A 162 -0.77 -12.47 5.78
CA LYS A 162 -0.57 -12.81 7.20
C LYS A 162 0.54 -12.00 7.85
N ASN A 163 1.52 -11.53 7.09
CA ASN A 163 2.67 -10.78 7.60
C ASN A 163 2.31 -9.31 7.89
N LYS A 164 1.41 -9.09 8.85
CA LYS A 164 1.01 -7.74 9.29
C LYS A 164 2.11 -7.02 10.08
N GLN A 165 3.04 -7.76 10.68
CA GLN A 165 4.20 -7.16 11.37
C GLN A 165 5.06 -6.35 10.41
N GLU A 166 5.36 -6.88 9.21
CA GLU A 166 6.17 -6.16 8.23
C GLU A 166 5.43 -4.94 7.67
N VAL A 167 4.13 -5.05 7.41
CA VAL A 167 3.29 -3.89 7.03
C VAL A 167 3.38 -2.81 8.11
N GLY A 168 3.19 -3.19 9.39
CA GLY A 168 3.28 -2.27 10.52
C GLY A 168 4.67 -1.66 10.67
N ARG A 169 5.75 -2.45 10.47
CA ARG A 169 7.14 -1.96 10.48
C ARG A 169 7.37 -0.89 9.41
N ARG A 170 6.93 -1.14 8.17
CA ARG A 170 7.07 -0.18 7.06
C ARG A 170 6.32 1.13 7.35
N LEU A 171 5.07 1.05 7.82
CA LEU A 171 4.29 2.23 8.22
C LEU A 171 4.94 2.98 9.38
N ALA A 172 5.51 2.26 10.36
CA ALA A 172 6.22 2.87 11.48
C ALA A 172 7.48 3.62 11.01
N LEU A 173 8.29 3.04 10.12
CA LEU A 173 9.47 3.69 9.55
C LEU A 173 9.08 4.97 8.79
N LEU A 174 8.06 4.89 7.94
CA LEU A 174 7.53 6.05 7.21
C LEU A 174 7.05 7.14 8.16
N SER A 175 6.29 6.76 9.20
CA SER A 175 5.78 7.70 10.20
C SER A 175 6.90 8.33 11.02
N LEU A 176 7.89 7.54 11.46
CA LEU A 176 9.05 8.04 12.21
C LEU A 176 9.83 9.06 11.40
N ALA A 177 10.09 8.77 10.12
CA ALA A 177 10.81 9.68 9.26
C ALA A 177 10.02 10.99 8.99
N ASN A 178 8.79 10.87 8.52
CA ASN A 178 8.06 12.01 7.97
C ASN A 178 7.26 12.81 9.03
N THR A 179 6.70 12.15 10.04
CA THR A 179 5.92 12.84 11.09
C THR A 179 6.75 13.20 12.30
N TYR A 180 7.65 12.31 12.70
CA TYR A 180 8.42 12.48 13.94
C TYR A 180 9.85 12.94 13.70
N GLN A 181 10.27 13.10 12.44
CA GLN A 181 11.63 13.54 12.04
C GLN A 181 12.73 12.67 12.71
N ARG A 182 12.50 11.36 12.75
CA ARG A 182 13.40 10.36 13.33
C ARG A 182 13.75 9.29 12.31
N GLY A 183 15.01 9.21 11.94
CA GLY A 183 15.49 8.27 10.93
C GLY A 183 15.14 8.69 9.51
N THR A 184 15.31 7.76 8.57
CA THR A 184 15.02 7.95 7.14
C THR A 184 14.06 6.88 6.64
N TYR A 185 13.34 7.18 5.57
CA TYR A 185 12.50 6.24 4.85
C TYR A 185 12.91 6.27 3.37
N ASP A 186 13.97 5.52 3.08
CA ASP A 186 14.60 5.51 1.76
C ASP A 186 14.05 4.33 0.94
N VAL A 187 13.07 4.63 0.09
CA VAL A 187 12.50 3.70 -0.88
C VAL A 187 12.75 4.26 -2.27
N PRO A 188 13.44 3.52 -3.16
CA PRO A 188 13.68 4.01 -4.50
C PRO A 188 12.38 4.32 -5.25
N ALA A 189 12.28 5.52 -5.77
CA ALA A 189 11.18 5.96 -6.62
C ALA A 189 11.66 6.10 -8.06
N PHE A 190 10.92 5.51 -8.99
CA PHE A 190 11.12 5.73 -10.42
C PHE A 190 10.97 7.21 -10.75
N GLN A 191 11.93 7.77 -11.48
CA GLN A 191 11.96 9.20 -11.86
C GLN A 191 11.66 9.39 -13.35
N GLU A 192 12.48 8.79 -14.17
CA GLU A 192 12.43 8.97 -15.63
C GLU A 192 13.01 7.77 -16.35
N TYR A 193 12.81 7.73 -17.65
CA TYR A 193 13.45 6.75 -18.52
C TYR A 193 14.04 7.40 -19.78
N ARG A 194 15.00 6.70 -20.36
CA ARG A 194 15.56 7.04 -21.67
C ARG A 194 15.75 5.80 -22.51
N ILE A 195 15.76 5.97 -23.82
CA ILE A 195 15.99 4.91 -24.78
C ILE A 195 17.40 5.05 -25.34
N SER A 196 18.13 3.95 -25.46
CA SER A 196 19.47 3.87 -26.05
C SER A 196 19.59 2.62 -26.91
N GLY A 197 19.40 2.78 -28.22
CA GLY A 197 19.32 1.63 -29.13
C GLY A 197 18.16 0.72 -28.80
N ASN A 198 18.43 -0.56 -28.58
CA ASN A 198 17.46 -1.58 -28.17
C ASN A 198 17.25 -1.65 -26.65
N LYS A 199 17.77 -0.70 -25.89
CA LYS A 199 17.69 -0.67 -24.42
C LYS A 199 16.77 0.45 -23.92
N LEU A 200 15.99 0.14 -22.89
CA LEU A 200 15.25 1.13 -22.12
C LEU A 200 15.90 1.23 -20.74
N ILE A 201 16.30 2.42 -20.34
CA ILE A 201 17.04 2.69 -19.12
C ILE A 201 16.14 3.46 -18.17
N LEU A 202 15.84 2.85 -17.03
CA LEU A 202 15.05 3.44 -15.97
C LEU A 202 15.98 4.10 -14.95
N SER A 203 15.67 5.30 -14.50
CA SER A 203 16.42 6.03 -13.46
C SER A 203 15.59 6.17 -12.19
N PHE A 204 16.25 5.98 -11.05
CA PHE A 204 15.66 6.09 -9.71
C PHE A 204 16.34 7.21 -8.91
N ASP A 205 15.66 7.74 -7.92
CA ASP A 205 16.19 8.79 -7.02
C ASP A 205 17.32 8.31 -6.13
N CYS A 206 17.37 7.01 -5.80
CA CYS A 206 18.43 6.39 -5.03
C CYS A 206 18.80 5.00 -5.58
N GLU A 207 19.83 4.37 -5.01
CA GLU A 207 20.34 3.08 -5.45
C GLU A 207 19.32 1.97 -5.26
N VAL A 208 19.27 1.07 -6.25
CA VAL A 208 18.43 -0.13 -6.26
C VAL A 208 19.29 -1.40 -6.24
N LYS A 209 18.74 -2.44 -5.65
CA LYS A 209 19.34 -3.78 -5.60
C LYS A 209 18.28 -4.86 -5.66
N THR A 210 18.67 -6.08 -5.95
CA THR A 210 17.80 -7.24 -5.77
C THR A 210 17.89 -7.79 -4.34
N ALA A 211 16.83 -8.38 -3.85
CA ALA A 211 16.88 -9.15 -2.61
C ALA A 211 17.69 -10.45 -2.81
N THR A 212 17.45 -11.12 -3.93
CA THR A 212 18.14 -12.36 -4.31
C THR A 212 18.14 -12.51 -5.84
N GLY A 213 19.24 -13.03 -6.40
CA GLY A 213 19.36 -13.37 -7.82
C GLY A 213 19.23 -12.20 -8.78
N GLU A 214 18.86 -12.51 -10.01
CA GLU A 214 18.66 -11.53 -11.08
C GLU A 214 17.42 -10.67 -10.85
N PRO A 215 17.38 -9.41 -11.34
CA PRO A 215 16.21 -8.55 -11.25
C PRO A 215 15.01 -9.17 -12.00
N LYS A 216 13.84 -9.17 -11.36
CA LYS A 216 12.60 -9.73 -11.88
C LYS A 216 11.46 -8.71 -11.88
N GLY A 217 10.42 -9.01 -12.65
CA GLY A 217 9.17 -8.25 -12.66
C GLY A 217 9.12 -7.13 -13.69
N PHE A 218 10.04 -7.15 -14.67
CA PHE A 218 10.07 -6.17 -15.75
C PHE A 218 9.51 -6.73 -17.05
N ILE A 219 8.68 -5.94 -17.70
CA ILE A 219 8.20 -6.16 -19.07
C ILE A 219 8.39 -4.87 -19.88
N ILE A 220 8.74 -5.02 -21.17
CA ILE A 220 8.88 -3.91 -22.11
C ILE A 220 8.05 -4.12 -23.36
N ALA A 221 7.69 -3.04 -24.03
CA ALA A 221 6.97 -3.07 -25.30
C ALA A 221 7.58 -2.13 -26.31
N GLY A 222 7.45 -2.52 -27.59
CA GLY A 222 7.74 -1.69 -28.76
C GLY A 222 6.52 -0.86 -29.21
N PRO A 223 6.59 -0.26 -30.42
CA PRO A 223 5.52 0.55 -30.99
C PRO A 223 4.19 -0.20 -31.18
N ASP A 224 4.21 -1.52 -31.24
CA ASP A 224 3.04 -2.40 -31.32
C ASP A 224 2.29 -2.53 -29.99
N GLN A 225 2.88 -2.03 -28.88
CA GLN A 225 2.35 -2.10 -27.52
C GLN A 225 2.17 -3.54 -26.98
N VAL A 226 2.84 -4.53 -27.60
CA VAL A 226 2.88 -5.90 -27.09
C VAL A 226 4.01 -6.00 -26.07
N PHE A 227 3.68 -6.45 -24.86
CA PHE A 227 4.64 -6.56 -23.77
C PHE A 227 5.32 -7.91 -23.75
N TYR A 228 6.64 -7.90 -23.58
CA TYR A 228 7.51 -9.07 -23.45
C TYR A 228 8.33 -8.98 -22.18
N GLN A 229 8.76 -10.13 -21.67
CA GLN A 229 9.70 -10.18 -20.54
C GLN A 229 11.00 -9.45 -20.90
N ALA A 230 11.50 -8.69 -19.96
CA ALA A 230 12.77 -7.99 -20.12
C ALA A 230 13.84 -8.59 -19.22
N THR A 231 15.04 -8.78 -19.77
CA THR A 231 16.25 -8.94 -18.97
C THR A 231 16.60 -7.58 -18.38
N ALA A 232 16.92 -7.55 -17.09
CA ALA A 232 17.24 -6.34 -16.38
C ALA A 232 18.65 -6.40 -15.78
N THR A 233 19.41 -5.31 -15.92
CA THR A 233 20.74 -5.15 -15.33
C THR A 233 20.75 -3.89 -14.47
N ILE A 234 21.15 -4.00 -13.19
CA ILE A 234 21.25 -2.87 -12.27
C ILE A 234 22.62 -2.22 -12.35
N GLN A 235 22.64 -0.88 -12.43
CA GLN A 235 23.85 -0.05 -12.37
C GLN A 235 23.61 1.14 -11.43
N GLY A 236 23.82 0.94 -10.14
CA GLY A 236 23.60 1.96 -9.11
C GLY A 236 22.14 2.40 -9.03
N LYS A 237 21.84 3.59 -9.56
CA LYS A 237 20.48 4.14 -9.61
C LYS A 237 19.73 3.83 -10.92
N GLU A 238 20.33 3.09 -11.82
CA GLU A 238 19.75 2.78 -13.12
C GLU A 238 19.45 1.29 -13.24
N VAL A 239 18.37 0.98 -13.95
CA VAL A 239 18.01 -0.37 -14.40
C VAL A 239 17.90 -0.37 -15.91
N ILE A 240 18.74 -1.14 -16.56
CA ILE A 240 18.81 -1.30 -18.00
C ILE A 240 17.96 -2.50 -18.38
N LEU A 241 16.98 -2.29 -19.24
CA LEU A 241 16.06 -3.31 -19.74
C LEU A 241 16.31 -3.59 -21.23
N GLU A 242 16.28 -4.85 -21.59
CA GLU A 242 16.34 -5.31 -22.98
C GLU A 242 15.54 -6.62 -23.15
N SER A 243 15.05 -6.85 -24.35
CA SER A 243 14.36 -8.09 -24.73
C SER A 243 14.68 -8.41 -26.19
N PRO A 244 14.98 -9.68 -26.54
CA PRO A 244 15.23 -10.06 -27.94
C PRO A 244 13.97 -9.89 -28.81
N GLU A 245 12.77 -9.86 -28.22
CA GLU A 245 11.51 -9.67 -28.92
C GLU A 245 11.19 -8.21 -29.20
N VAL A 246 11.96 -7.24 -28.62
CA VAL A 246 11.68 -5.81 -28.73
C VAL A 246 12.90 -5.04 -29.22
N GLU A 247 12.95 -4.79 -30.53
CA GLU A 247 14.07 -4.08 -31.17
C GLU A 247 14.10 -2.59 -30.76
N ILE A 248 12.94 -1.95 -30.65
CA ILE A 248 12.81 -0.54 -30.29
C ILE A 248 11.86 -0.42 -29.10
N PRO A 249 12.37 -0.47 -27.85
CA PRO A 249 11.51 -0.36 -26.69
C PRO A 249 11.03 1.07 -26.49
N ILE A 250 9.72 1.25 -26.25
CA ILE A 250 9.13 2.57 -25.98
C ILE A 250 8.41 2.61 -24.61
N ALA A 251 8.13 1.47 -24.04
CA ALA A 251 7.43 1.36 -22.75
C ALA A 251 8.04 0.29 -21.87
N ALA A 252 7.99 0.51 -20.56
CA ALA A 252 8.38 -0.45 -19.55
C ALA A 252 7.39 -0.46 -18.39
N ARG A 253 7.21 -1.64 -17.78
CA ARG A 253 6.43 -1.81 -16.56
C ARG A 253 7.20 -2.66 -15.57
N TYR A 254 7.08 -2.32 -14.30
CA TYR A 254 7.63 -3.10 -13.18
C TYR A 254 6.51 -3.54 -12.25
N GLY A 255 6.49 -4.83 -11.90
CA GLY A 255 5.50 -5.37 -10.98
C GLY A 255 4.05 -5.29 -11.49
N TRP A 256 3.86 -5.20 -12.80
CA TRP A 256 2.56 -4.98 -13.42
C TRP A 256 1.84 -6.31 -13.70
N ALA A 257 1.34 -6.91 -12.64
CA ALA A 257 0.48 -8.10 -12.67
C ALA A 257 -0.35 -8.17 -11.37
N ASP A 258 -1.31 -9.08 -11.27
CA ASP A 258 -2.06 -9.33 -10.05
C ASP A 258 -1.11 -9.85 -8.95
N ASN A 259 -0.27 -10.82 -9.30
CA ASN A 259 0.72 -11.43 -8.43
C ASN A 259 2.08 -11.51 -9.13
N PRO A 260 2.78 -10.38 -9.29
CA PRO A 260 4.07 -10.35 -9.95
C PRO A 260 5.19 -10.92 -9.08
N GLU A 261 6.17 -11.57 -9.69
CA GLU A 261 7.45 -11.88 -9.06
C GLU A 261 8.35 -10.64 -9.09
N CYS A 262 8.36 -9.87 -8.00
CA CYS A 262 9.14 -8.65 -7.86
C CYS A 262 10.24 -8.82 -6.83
N ASN A 263 11.46 -8.38 -7.11
CA ASN A 263 12.58 -8.48 -6.18
C ASN A 263 13.49 -7.23 -6.15
N LEU A 264 13.00 -6.09 -6.62
CA LEU A 264 13.75 -4.83 -6.58
C LEU A 264 13.51 -4.09 -5.27
N TYR A 265 14.59 -3.69 -4.61
CA TYR A 265 14.58 -3.06 -3.30
C TYR A 265 15.57 -1.89 -3.26
N GLY A 266 15.36 -0.98 -2.33
CA GLY A 266 16.36 -0.01 -1.92
C GLY A 266 17.40 -0.61 -0.96
N THR A 267 18.44 0.17 -0.68
CA THR A 267 19.51 -0.22 0.25
C THR A 267 19.00 -0.48 1.67
N ALA A 268 17.92 0.19 2.08
CA ALA A 268 17.22 -0.02 3.35
C ALA A 268 16.38 -1.31 3.41
N GLY A 269 16.32 -2.10 2.33
CA GLY A 269 15.56 -3.35 2.27
C GLY A 269 14.05 -3.14 2.15
N LEU A 270 13.62 -1.98 1.66
CA LEU A 270 12.22 -1.69 1.33
C LEU A 270 11.97 -1.89 -0.15
N PRO A 271 10.83 -2.53 -0.55
CA PRO A 271 10.57 -2.86 -1.94
C PRO A 271 10.24 -1.62 -2.77
N VAL A 272 10.69 -1.60 -4.01
CA VAL A 272 10.24 -0.64 -5.01
C VAL A 272 8.77 -0.90 -5.33
N ALA A 273 7.97 0.14 -5.32
CA ALA A 273 6.55 0.05 -5.71
C ALA A 273 6.41 -0.21 -7.21
N PRO A 274 5.41 -1.00 -7.65
CA PRO A 274 5.07 -1.15 -9.06
C PRO A 274 4.83 0.18 -9.76
N PHE A 275 5.29 0.26 -11.01
CA PHE A 275 5.10 1.44 -11.86
C PHE A 275 5.04 1.07 -13.34
N ARG A 276 4.67 2.04 -14.18
CA ARG A 276 4.76 1.96 -15.65
C ARG A 276 5.17 3.29 -16.26
N THR A 277 5.70 3.26 -17.47
CA THR A 277 6.14 4.43 -18.25
C THR A 277 5.11 4.85 -19.32
N ASP A 278 4.13 4.01 -19.60
CA ASP A 278 3.09 4.16 -20.64
C ASP A 278 1.77 4.69 -20.06
N LYS A 279 1.82 5.78 -19.30
CA LYS A 279 0.62 6.45 -18.74
C LYS A 279 -0.13 7.23 -19.79
#